data_66ccb64f1b859a7090c6009e7b73bb2d
#
_entry.id   66ccb64f1b859a7090c6009e7b73bb2d
#
_cell.length_a   1.000
_cell.length_b   1.000
_cell.length_c   1.000
_cell.angle_alpha   90.00
_cell.angle_beta   90.00
_cell.angle_gamma   90.00
#
_symmetry.space_group_name_H-M   'P 1'
#
loop_
_entity.id
_entity.type
_entity.pdbx_description
1 polymer ?
#
loop_
_entity_poly.entity_id
_entity_poly.type
_entity_poly.pdbx_seq_one_letter_code
_entity_poly.pdbx_strand_id
1 'polypeptide(L)'
;MRFIINFFCILIFLTTSALGQEEHNMVKDPENSIKIELKSGDVYIELLPDVAPGHVDRIKELAREGFYDGVPFHRVIDGFMAQTGDGQFGNGTGGSSKPDLKAEFNSTPHLRGTVSMARTAVPDSANSQFFICFGPTPHLDGQYTVFGQVVEGMELVDGIKKGSGQGGEVKDPDKMITVKVVADL
;
A
#
# COMPACT_ATOMS: atom_id res chain seq x y z
N MET A 1 -0.32 -19.92 -75.19
CA MET A 1 0.59 -20.05 -74.08
C MET A 1 0.20 -18.93 -73.11
N ARG A 2 -0.61 -19.22 -72.05
CA ARG A 2 -1.08 -18.28 -71.08
C ARG A 2 -0.26 -18.44 -69.80
N PHE A 3 0.50 -17.42 -69.38
CA PHE A 3 1.21 -17.37 -68.12
C PHE A 3 0.24 -16.88 -67.03
N ILE A 4 0.00 -17.74 -66.03
CA ILE A 4 -0.75 -17.38 -64.79
C ILE A 4 0.30 -16.94 -63.77
N ILE A 5 0.28 -15.67 -63.44
CA ILE A 5 1.11 -15.10 -62.36
C ILE A 5 0.28 -15.24 -61.06
N ASN A 6 0.73 -16.16 -60.20
CA ASN A 6 0.21 -16.30 -58.84
C ASN A 6 0.77 -15.16 -57.96
N PHE A 7 -0.13 -14.26 -57.53
CA PHE A 7 0.19 -13.21 -56.56
C PHE A 7 0.00 -13.81 -55.15
N PHE A 8 1.12 -14.12 -54.51
CA PHE A 8 1.11 -14.59 -53.12
C PHE A 8 1.05 -13.39 -52.19
N CYS A 9 -0.17 -13.12 -51.66
CA CYS A 9 -0.39 -12.06 -50.69
C CYS A 9 0.11 -12.55 -49.31
N ILE A 10 1.29 -12.12 -48.89
CA ILE A 10 1.80 -12.36 -47.52
C ILE A 10 1.05 -11.46 -46.59
N LEU A 11 0.12 -12.04 -45.83
CA LEU A 11 -0.56 -11.36 -44.72
C LEU A 11 0.39 -11.33 -43.52
N ILE A 12 1.06 -10.20 -43.31
CA ILE A 12 1.84 -9.94 -42.10
C ILE A 12 0.85 -9.66 -40.98
N PHE A 13 0.60 -10.63 -40.12
CA PHE A 13 -0.06 -10.41 -38.85
C PHE A 13 0.92 -9.65 -37.94
N LEU A 14 0.66 -8.34 -37.77
CA LEU A 14 1.24 -7.58 -36.67
C LEU A 14 0.57 -8.05 -35.37
N THR A 15 1.21 -8.94 -34.66
CA THR A 15 0.88 -9.19 -33.24
C THR A 15 1.42 -8.03 -32.42
N THR A 16 0.60 -7.00 -32.25
CA THR A 16 0.88 -5.99 -31.23
C THR A 16 0.72 -6.64 -29.85
N SER A 17 1.82 -6.66 -29.13
CA SER A 17 1.95 -7.20 -27.78
C SER A 17 0.94 -6.55 -26.85
N ALA A 18 -0.07 -7.31 -26.46
CA ALA A 18 -1.00 -6.96 -25.38
C ALA A 18 -0.36 -7.28 -24.01
N LEU A 19 0.84 -6.75 -23.74
CA LEU A 19 1.56 -6.94 -22.48
C LEU A 19 1.32 -5.82 -21.46
N GLY A 20 0.41 -4.89 -21.72
CA GLY A 20 0.14 -3.74 -20.86
C GLY A 20 -1.25 -3.70 -20.24
N GLN A 21 -2.11 -4.69 -20.43
CA GLN A 21 -3.52 -4.62 -20.01
C GLN A 21 -3.94 -5.64 -18.94
N GLU A 22 -3.08 -6.54 -18.48
CA GLU A 22 -3.46 -7.53 -17.46
C GLU A 22 -3.30 -7.04 -16.01
N GLU A 23 -2.49 -6.02 -15.75
CA GLU A 23 -2.22 -5.55 -14.38
C GLU A 23 -3.33 -4.68 -13.76
N HIS A 24 -4.27 -4.17 -14.55
CA HIS A 24 -5.30 -3.23 -14.06
C HIS A 24 -6.63 -3.86 -13.65
N ASN A 25 -6.82 -5.18 -13.82
CA ASN A 25 -8.12 -5.83 -13.61
C ASN A 25 -8.43 -6.17 -12.13
N MET A 26 -7.49 -6.04 -11.21
CA MET A 26 -7.69 -6.36 -9.78
C MET A 26 -8.05 -5.13 -8.95
N VAL A 27 -7.67 -3.94 -9.36
CA VAL A 27 -8.01 -2.68 -8.69
C VAL A 27 -9.33 -2.15 -9.23
N LYS A 28 -10.39 -2.22 -8.42
CA LYS A 28 -11.75 -1.82 -8.84
C LYS A 28 -11.95 -0.31 -8.88
N ASP A 29 -11.32 0.41 -7.97
CA ASP A 29 -11.39 1.86 -7.85
C ASP A 29 -9.96 2.45 -7.80
N PRO A 30 -9.40 2.86 -8.96
CA PRO A 30 -8.06 3.41 -9.03
C PRO A 30 -7.86 4.69 -8.21
N GLU A 31 -8.89 5.52 -8.07
CA GLU A 31 -8.80 6.75 -7.26
C GLU A 31 -8.74 6.44 -5.77
N ASN A 32 -9.36 5.37 -5.32
CA ASN A 32 -9.30 4.91 -3.95
C ASN A 32 -8.43 3.64 -3.80
N SER A 33 -7.32 3.62 -4.51
CA SER A 33 -6.30 2.58 -4.37
C SER A 33 -4.91 3.18 -4.43
N ILE A 34 -4.00 2.63 -3.64
CA ILE A 34 -2.58 2.98 -3.71
C ILE A 34 -1.74 1.77 -4.08
N LYS A 35 -0.68 2.03 -4.82
CA LYS A 35 0.40 1.10 -5.10
C LYS A 35 1.61 1.46 -4.27
N ILE A 36 2.14 0.49 -3.53
CA ILE A 36 3.43 0.58 -2.83
C ILE A 36 4.43 -0.27 -3.61
N GLU A 37 5.46 0.36 -4.16
CA GLU A 37 6.57 -0.34 -4.78
C GLU A 37 7.58 -0.75 -3.70
N LEU A 38 7.81 -2.05 -3.56
CA LEU A 38 8.88 -2.63 -2.74
C LEU A 38 9.99 -3.14 -3.65
N LYS A 39 11.17 -3.41 -3.11
CA LYS A 39 12.27 -4.06 -3.84
C LYS A 39 11.87 -5.43 -4.42
N SER A 40 10.93 -6.11 -3.76
CA SER A 40 10.44 -7.44 -4.12
C SER A 40 9.27 -7.44 -5.09
N GLY A 41 8.65 -6.29 -5.37
CA GLY A 41 7.48 -6.14 -6.24
C GLY A 41 6.46 -5.15 -5.70
N ASP A 42 5.31 -5.08 -6.34
CA ASP A 42 4.25 -4.12 -6.05
C ASP A 42 3.19 -4.70 -5.10
N VAL A 43 2.74 -3.88 -4.17
CA VAL A 43 1.64 -4.17 -3.24
C VAL A 43 0.51 -3.18 -3.52
N TYR A 44 -0.71 -3.68 -3.70
CA TYR A 44 -1.88 -2.85 -3.94
C TYR A 44 -2.81 -2.85 -2.73
N ILE A 45 -3.22 -1.67 -2.32
CA ILE A 45 -4.11 -1.44 -1.18
C ILE A 45 -5.35 -0.71 -1.68
N GLU A 46 -6.52 -1.32 -1.51
CA GLU A 46 -7.82 -0.65 -1.64
C GLU A 46 -8.08 0.19 -0.39
N LEU A 47 -8.38 1.46 -0.59
CA LEU A 47 -8.71 2.42 0.47
C LEU A 47 -10.21 2.42 0.74
N LEU A 48 -10.61 2.68 1.97
CA LEU A 48 -11.98 2.56 2.45
C LEU A 48 -12.57 3.95 2.84
N PRO A 49 -12.88 4.83 1.87
CA PRO A 49 -13.35 6.20 2.15
C PRO A 49 -14.70 6.22 2.89
N ASP A 50 -15.52 5.18 2.74
CA ASP A 50 -16.83 5.10 3.40
C ASP A 50 -16.73 4.97 4.92
N VAL A 51 -15.60 4.44 5.45
CA VAL A 51 -15.41 4.22 6.89
C VAL A 51 -14.35 5.11 7.51
N ALA A 52 -13.44 5.68 6.72
CA ALA A 52 -12.36 6.53 7.19
C ALA A 52 -11.99 7.62 6.16
N PRO A 53 -12.93 8.50 5.78
CA PRO A 53 -12.71 9.47 4.69
C PRO A 53 -11.53 10.40 4.93
N GLY A 54 -11.37 10.95 6.13
CA GLY A 54 -10.28 11.87 6.45
C GLY A 54 -8.90 11.20 6.44
N HIS A 55 -8.83 9.93 6.82
CA HIS A 55 -7.59 9.16 6.77
C HIS A 55 -7.25 8.77 5.33
N VAL A 56 -8.23 8.35 4.54
CA VAL A 56 -8.04 8.05 3.11
C VAL A 56 -7.54 9.27 2.36
N ASP A 57 -8.15 10.44 2.56
CA ASP A 57 -7.72 11.69 1.93
C ASP A 57 -6.28 12.04 2.30
N ARG A 58 -5.90 11.89 3.59
CA ARG A 58 -4.53 12.12 4.05
C ARG A 58 -3.53 11.19 3.38
N ILE A 59 -3.82 9.90 3.27
CA ILE A 59 -2.92 8.92 2.63
C ILE A 59 -2.74 9.26 1.15
N LYS A 60 -3.82 9.58 0.41
CA LYS A 60 -3.75 9.99 -0.99
C LYS A 60 -2.97 11.30 -1.16
N GLU A 61 -3.23 12.29 -0.31
CA GLU A 61 -2.51 13.56 -0.33
C GLU A 61 -1.00 13.34 -0.17
N LEU A 62 -0.58 12.61 0.84
CA LEU A 62 0.84 12.33 1.12
C LEU A 62 1.49 11.46 0.03
N ALA A 63 0.75 10.49 -0.55
CA ALA A 63 1.24 9.71 -1.69
C ALA A 63 1.49 10.58 -2.93
N ARG A 64 0.58 11.51 -3.24
CA ARG A 64 0.72 12.47 -4.34
C ARG A 64 1.87 13.47 -4.14
N GLU A 65 2.14 13.84 -2.89
CA GLU A 65 3.29 14.67 -2.52
C GLU A 65 4.64 13.92 -2.55
N GLY A 66 4.63 12.59 -2.74
CA GLY A 66 5.83 11.75 -2.66
C GLY A 66 6.40 11.61 -1.25
N PHE A 67 5.60 11.95 -0.22
CA PHE A 67 6.03 11.91 1.19
C PHE A 67 6.48 10.51 1.63
N TYR A 68 5.89 9.47 1.07
CA TYR A 68 6.18 8.08 1.43
C TYR A 68 7.35 7.46 0.66
N ASP A 69 7.90 8.15 -0.36
CA ASP A 69 8.98 7.62 -1.19
C ASP A 69 10.27 7.46 -0.35
N GLY A 70 10.80 6.25 -0.31
CA GLY A 70 11.99 5.90 0.48
C GLY A 70 11.76 5.68 1.97
N VAL A 71 10.52 5.76 2.47
CA VAL A 71 10.17 5.62 3.89
C VAL A 71 10.30 4.17 4.35
N PRO A 72 11.01 3.90 5.48
CA PRO A 72 11.26 2.56 5.95
C PRO A 72 10.08 1.93 6.72
N PHE A 73 10.05 0.59 6.71
CA PHE A 73 9.28 -0.20 7.67
C PHE A 73 10.09 -0.31 8.98
N HIS A 74 10.01 0.71 9.81
CA HIS A 74 10.87 0.87 10.99
C HIS A 74 10.53 -0.08 12.14
N ARG A 75 9.30 -0.63 12.17
CA ARG A 75 8.84 -1.55 13.20
C ARG A 75 8.04 -2.70 12.58
N VAL A 76 8.56 -3.92 12.69
CA VAL A 76 7.93 -5.12 12.12
C VAL A 76 7.97 -6.25 13.15
N ILE A 77 6.80 -6.68 13.60
CA ILE A 77 6.65 -7.77 14.55
C ILE A 77 6.05 -8.97 13.84
N ASP A 78 6.78 -10.07 13.80
CA ASP A 78 6.35 -11.30 13.15
C ASP A 78 5.01 -11.80 13.68
N GLY A 79 4.12 -12.21 12.76
CA GLY A 79 2.77 -12.67 13.09
C GLY A 79 1.82 -11.56 13.57
N PHE A 80 2.29 -10.30 13.70
CA PHE A 80 1.47 -9.17 14.13
C PHE A 80 1.29 -8.13 13.03
N MET A 81 2.27 -7.26 12.79
CA MET A 81 2.14 -6.18 11.78
C MET A 81 3.48 -5.66 11.28
N ALA A 82 3.46 -4.98 10.13
CA ALA A 82 4.53 -4.15 9.59
C ALA A 82 4.11 -2.67 9.65
N GLN A 83 4.85 -1.83 10.40
CA GLN A 83 4.57 -0.40 10.58
C GLN A 83 5.59 0.45 9.82
N THR A 84 5.08 1.50 9.17
CA THR A 84 5.81 2.45 8.32
C THR A 84 5.19 3.85 8.39
N GLY A 85 5.55 4.75 7.49
CA GLY A 85 4.90 6.05 7.30
C GLY A 85 5.50 7.19 8.13
N ASP A 86 6.64 6.97 8.82
CA ASP A 86 7.44 8.06 9.39
C ASP A 86 8.40 8.61 8.33
N GLY A 87 7.94 9.55 7.52
CA GLY A 87 8.76 10.20 6.50
C GLY A 87 9.72 11.26 7.07
N GLN A 88 9.57 11.66 8.33
CA GLN A 88 10.43 12.67 8.93
C GLN A 88 11.74 12.08 9.48
N PHE A 89 11.64 11.02 10.28
CA PHE A 89 12.80 10.45 10.97
C PHE A 89 13.04 8.97 10.64
N GLY A 90 12.02 8.27 10.16
CA GLY A 90 12.12 6.86 9.78
C GLY A 90 12.32 5.90 10.96
N ASN A 91 12.01 6.31 12.19
CA ASN A 91 12.19 5.54 13.42
C ASN A 91 10.93 5.40 14.27
N GLY A 92 9.80 5.91 13.77
CA GLY A 92 8.50 5.85 14.44
C GLY A 92 8.17 7.02 15.35
N THR A 93 9.07 8.01 15.49
CA THR A 93 8.86 9.19 16.36
C THR A 93 8.36 10.42 15.62
N GLY A 94 8.37 10.39 14.27
CA GLY A 94 7.96 11.50 13.42
C GLY A 94 6.63 11.27 12.70
N GLY A 95 6.33 12.20 11.79
CA GLY A 95 5.13 12.20 10.97
C GLY A 95 5.27 13.15 9.80
N SER A 96 4.16 13.60 9.24
CA SER A 96 4.12 14.69 8.27
C SER A 96 3.99 16.04 8.99
N SER A 97 4.21 17.13 8.26
CA SER A 97 3.99 18.50 8.77
C SER A 97 2.50 18.90 8.86
N LYS A 98 1.60 18.01 8.45
CA LYS A 98 0.16 18.27 8.46
C LYS A 98 -0.41 18.07 9.87
N PRO A 99 -1.57 18.68 10.17
CA PRO A 99 -2.25 18.47 11.45
C PRO A 99 -2.59 17.01 11.70
N ASP A 100 -2.63 16.59 12.95
CA ASP A 100 -3.12 15.28 13.35
C ASP A 100 -4.60 15.10 12.97
N LEU A 101 -4.98 13.86 12.73
CA LEU A 101 -6.32 13.47 12.32
C LEU A 101 -7.17 13.06 13.53
N LYS A 102 -8.44 13.42 13.51
CA LYS A 102 -9.43 12.85 14.41
C LYS A 102 -9.60 11.37 14.13
N ALA A 103 -9.79 10.59 15.19
CA ALA A 103 -10.03 9.16 15.05
C ALA A 103 -11.34 8.88 14.27
N GLU A 104 -11.26 7.96 13.33
CA GLU A 104 -12.40 7.42 12.57
C GLU A 104 -12.53 5.92 12.88
N PHE A 105 -12.64 5.58 14.19
CA PHE A 105 -12.79 4.19 14.62
C PHE A 105 -14.06 3.59 14.03
N ASN A 106 -13.93 2.43 13.42
CA ASN A 106 -15.01 1.75 12.74
C ASN A 106 -15.07 0.26 13.12
N SER A 107 -16.07 -0.46 12.62
CA SER A 107 -16.30 -1.87 12.94
C SER A 107 -15.55 -2.84 12.03
N THR A 108 -14.70 -2.36 11.12
CA THR A 108 -13.89 -3.22 10.27
C THR A 108 -12.86 -3.96 11.11
N PRO A 109 -12.84 -5.31 11.08
CA PRO A 109 -11.93 -6.08 11.93
C PRO A 109 -10.49 -6.00 11.40
N HIS A 110 -9.53 -6.06 12.32
CA HIS A 110 -8.12 -6.18 11.97
C HIS A 110 -7.79 -7.65 11.64
N LEU A 111 -7.88 -7.98 10.37
CA LEU A 111 -7.55 -9.30 9.81
C LEU A 111 -6.25 -9.22 9.00
N ARG A 112 -5.83 -10.34 8.38
CA ARG A 112 -4.68 -10.35 7.47
C ARG A 112 -4.88 -9.36 6.32
N GLY A 113 -3.88 -8.51 6.11
CA GLY A 113 -3.86 -7.48 5.06
C GLY A 113 -4.65 -6.21 5.41
N THR A 114 -5.33 -6.14 6.58
CA THR A 114 -5.96 -4.89 7.03
C THR A 114 -4.90 -3.82 7.24
N VAL A 115 -5.17 -2.62 6.73
CA VAL A 115 -4.31 -1.44 6.85
C VAL A 115 -4.96 -0.43 7.79
N SER A 116 -4.23 -0.04 8.83
CA SER A 116 -4.76 0.80 9.90
C SER A 116 -3.77 1.87 10.33
N MET A 117 -4.27 3.03 10.80
CA MET A 117 -3.43 4.14 11.21
C MET A 117 -2.75 3.89 12.55
N ALA A 118 -1.45 4.13 12.59
CA ALA A 118 -0.72 4.21 13.85
C ALA A 118 -1.00 5.56 14.55
N ARG A 119 -0.97 5.55 15.88
CA ARG A 119 -1.19 6.71 16.72
C ARG A 119 -0.46 6.60 18.06
N THR A 120 -0.36 7.68 18.79
CA THR A 120 0.08 7.69 20.18
C THR A 120 -1.03 7.17 21.12
N ALA A 121 -0.88 7.32 22.42
CA ALA A 121 -1.94 7.00 23.37
C ALA A 121 -3.19 7.89 23.22
N VAL A 122 -3.03 9.07 22.60
CA VAL A 122 -4.14 9.99 22.31
C VAL A 122 -4.91 9.51 21.09
N PRO A 123 -6.23 9.31 21.13
CA PRO A 123 -7.04 8.85 20.01
C PRO A 123 -6.89 9.71 18.74
N ASP A 124 -6.93 11.02 18.89
CA ASP A 124 -6.87 12.02 17.80
C ASP A 124 -5.42 12.44 17.51
N SER A 125 -4.50 11.48 17.36
CA SER A 125 -3.08 11.73 17.12
C SER A 125 -2.52 10.95 15.93
N ALA A 126 -3.36 10.37 15.09
CA ALA A 126 -2.93 9.78 13.83
C ALA A 126 -2.46 10.88 12.87
N ASN A 127 -1.40 10.60 12.08
CA ASN A 127 -0.83 11.61 11.18
C ASN A 127 -0.50 11.03 9.79
N SER A 128 0.61 10.29 9.68
CA SER A 128 1.08 9.67 8.43
C SER A 128 1.47 8.21 8.60
N GLN A 129 1.75 7.77 9.83
CA GLN A 129 2.17 6.40 10.09
C GLN A 129 1.00 5.43 10.03
N PHE A 130 1.24 4.27 9.42
CA PHE A 130 0.26 3.19 9.31
C PHE A 130 0.94 1.82 9.45
N PHE A 131 0.12 0.80 9.63
CA PHE A 131 0.60 -0.59 9.70
C PHE A 131 -0.30 -1.53 8.89
N ILE A 132 0.30 -2.62 8.43
CA ILE A 132 -0.35 -3.71 7.70
C ILE A 132 -0.33 -4.95 8.59
N CYS A 133 -1.49 -5.53 8.88
CA CYS A 133 -1.61 -6.72 9.72
C CYS A 133 -1.18 -7.99 9.00
N PHE A 134 -0.36 -8.83 9.62
CA PHE A 134 0.00 -10.16 9.11
C PHE A 134 -1.08 -11.21 9.36
N GLY A 135 -1.93 -11.00 10.35
CA GLY A 135 -3.01 -11.90 10.75
C GLY A 135 -4.04 -11.21 11.62
N PRO A 136 -5.01 -11.95 12.18
CA PRO A 136 -6.04 -11.38 13.04
C PRO A 136 -5.48 -10.76 14.32
N THR A 137 -5.85 -9.51 14.59
CA THR A 137 -5.42 -8.76 15.79
C THR A 137 -6.61 -8.10 16.47
N PRO A 138 -7.56 -8.89 17.00
CA PRO A 138 -8.85 -8.37 17.48
C PRO A 138 -8.75 -7.40 18.66
N HIS A 139 -7.62 -7.35 19.35
CA HIS A 139 -7.35 -6.40 20.42
C HIS A 139 -7.20 -4.95 19.91
N LEU A 140 -7.09 -4.74 18.58
CA LEU A 140 -7.04 -3.41 17.95
C LEU A 140 -8.42 -2.94 17.48
N ASP A 141 -9.41 -3.83 17.40
CA ASP A 141 -10.74 -3.50 16.88
C ASP A 141 -11.41 -2.39 17.67
N GLY A 142 -11.96 -1.39 16.95
CA GLY A 142 -12.59 -0.23 17.53
C GLY A 142 -11.64 0.74 18.26
N GLN A 143 -10.32 0.50 18.24
CA GLN A 143 -9.31 1.34 18.90
C GLN A 143 -8.32 1.98 17.92
N TYR A 144 -8.25 1.49 16.69
CA TYR A 144 -7.44 2.03 15.61
C TYR A 144 -8.31 2.24 14.38
N THR A 145 -8.01 3.26 13.59
CA THR A 145 -8.76 3.59 12.37
C THR A 145 -8.31 2.69 11.23
N VAL A 146 -9.12 1.71 10.87
CA VAL A 146 -8.95 0.95 9.64
C VAL A 146 -9.32 1.83 8.45
N PHE A 147 -8.42 1.96 7.46
CA PHE A 147 -8.64 2.78 6.28
C PHE A 147 -8.36 2.07 4.96
N GLY A 148 -7.91 0.82 4.98
CA GLY A 148 -7.58 0.08 3.76
C GLY A 148 -7.42 -1.42 3.96
N GLN A 149 -7.30 -2.12 2.83
CA GLN A 149 -7.06 -3.56 2.75
C GLN A 149 -6.07 -3.85 1.62
N VAL A 150 -5.04 -4.66 1.90
CA VAL A 150 -4.18 -5.21 0.84
C VAL A 150 -5.00 -6.16 -0.01
N VAL A 151 -5.06 -5.89 -1.31
CA VAL A 151 -5.80 -6.69 -2.30
C VAL A 151 -4.87 -7.53 -3.18
N GLU A 152 -3.59 -7.13 -3.28
CA GLU A 152 -2.56 -7.85 -4.04
C GLU A 152 -1.18 -7.64 -3.41
N GLY A 153 -0.29 -8.65 -3.48
CA GLY A 153 1.09 -8.56 -3.00
C GLY A 153 1.25 -8.79 -1.50
N MET A 154 0.27 -9.39 -0.80
CA MET A 154 0.38 -9.65 0.64
C MET A 154 1.53 -10.60 1.00
N GLU A 155 1.93 -11.48 0.08
CA GLU A 155 3.12 -12.33 0.22
C GLU A 155 4.43 -11.53 0.20
N LEU A 156 4.45 -10.38 -0.50
CA LEU A 156 5.58 -9.45 -0.50
C LEU A 156 5.67 -8.72 0.84
N VAL A 157 4.51 -8.36 1.43
CA VAL A 157 4.44 -7.80 2.79
C VAL A 157 4.96 -8.80 3.83
N ASP A 158 4.63 -10.09 3.69
CA ASP A 158 5.19 -11.15 4.53
C ASP A 158 6.72 -11.24 4.44
N GLY A 159 7.28 -10.91 3.27
CA GLY A 159 8.71 -10.89 3.02
C GLY A 159 9.47 -9.73 3.65
N ILE A 160 8.79 -8.69 4.14
CA ILE A 160 9.41 -7.53 4.79
C ILE A 160 10.21 -7.98 6.01
N LYS A 161 11.44 -7.47 6.12
CA LYS A 161 12.38 -7.81 7.20
C LYS A 161 11.77 -7.57 8.57
N LYS A 162 11.76 -8.62 9.38
CA LYS A 162 11.23 -8.58 10.74
C LYS A 162 12.23 -7.90 11.67
N GLY A 163 11.72 -7.16 12.63
CA GLY A 163 12.52 -6.55 13.69
C GLY A 163 12.95 -7.56 14.76
N SER A 164 13.81 -7.10 15.66
CA SER A 164 14.30 -7.89 16.78
C SER A 164 13.65 -7.46 18.10
N GLY A 165 13.59 -8.42 19.04
CA GLY A 165 13.01 -8.18 20.37
C GLY A 165 11.49 -7.95 20.34
N GLN A 166 10.94 -7.65 21.53
CA GLN A 166 9.49 -7.46 21.69
C GLN A 166 8.98 -6.16 21.04
N GLY A 167 9.84 -5.17 20.86
CA GLY A 167 9.49 -3.88 20.22
C GLY A 167 9.35 -3.97 18.72
N GLY A 168 10.00 -4.95 18.06
CA GLY A 168 9.97 -5.12 16.62
C GLY A 168 10.75 -4.06 15.83
N GLU A 169 11.69 -3.35 16.47
CA GLU A 169 12.55 -2.38 15.78
C GLU A 169 13.42 -3.07 14.73
N VAL A 170 13.47 -2.53 13.51
CA VAL A 170 14.17 -3.12 12.38
C VAL A 170 15.48 -2.40 12.13
N LYS A 171 16.61 -3.13 12.27
CA LYS A 171 17.91 -2.64 11.84
C LYS A 171 18.06 -2.84 10.33
N ASP A 172 18.45 -1.78 9.60
CA ASP A 172 18.54 -1.75 8.14
C ASP A 172 17.22 -2.24 7.49
N PRO A 173 16.12 -1.47 7.65
CA PRO A 173 14.77 -1.86 7.24
C PRO A 173 14.57 -1.82 5.73
N ASP A 174 13.67 -2.66 5.24
CA ASP A 174 13.09 -2.50 3.90
C ASP A 174 12.32 -1.19 3.83
N LYS A 175 12.19 -0.66 2.60
CA LYS A 175 11.59 0.65 2.34
C LYS A 175 10.51 0.55 1.28
N MET A 176 9.53 1.42 1.36
CA MET A 176 8.69 1.77 0.22
C MET A 176 9.55 2.56 -0.77
N ILE A 177 9.77 2.04 -1.98
CA ILE A 177 10.54 2.75 -3.03
C ILE A 177 9.73 3.94 -3.49
N THR A 178 8.48 3.71 -3.88
CA THR A 178 7.49 4.74 -4.19
C THR A 178 6.12 4.34 -3.66
N VAL A 179 5.27 5.35 -3.41
CA VAL A 179 3.84 5.14 -3.14
C VAL A 179 3.04 6.07 -4.04
N LYS A 180 2.12 5.51 -4.83
CA LYS A 180 1.32 6.26 -5.79
C LYS A 180 -0.16 5.92 -5.66
N VAL A 181 -1.03 6.90 -5.89
CA VAL A 181 -2.45 6.63 -6.15
C VAL A 181 -2.54 5.96 -7.52
N VAL A 182 -3.29 4.87 -7.63
CA VAL A 182 -3.32 4.07 -8.86
C VAL A 182 -3.89 4.87 -10.05
N ALA A 183 -4.80 5.79 -9.81
CA ALA A 183 -5.32 6.68 -10.85
C ALA A 183 -4.27 7.63 -11.47
N ASP A 184 -3.12 7.79 -10.83
CA ASP A 184 -2.04 8.70 -11.26
C ASP A 184 -0.88 7.95 -11.96
N LEU A 185 -1.01 6.63 -12.26
CA LEU A 185 -0.01 5.78 -12.91
C LEU A 185 -0.01 5.86 -14.44
#